data_07ddde44ea0cef902dbb67c107a744bc
#
_entry.id   07ddde44ea0cef902dbb67c107a744bc
#
_cell.length_a   1.000
_cell.length_b   1.000
_cell.length_c   1.000
_cell.angle_alpha   90.00
_cell.angle_beta   90.00
_cell.angle_gamma   90.00
#
_symmetry.space_group_name_H-M   'P 1'
#
loop_
_entity.id
_entity.type
_entity.pdbx_description
1 polymer ?
#
loop_
_entity_poly.entity_id
_entity_poly.type
_entity_poly.pdbx_seq_one_letter_code
_entity_poly.pdbx_strand_id
1 'polypeptide(L)'
;MTKIGISALQGAFEEHEQVLKALGVETVQIRNRQDWEAHADLDGLILPGGESTVMGKLLHDLDLFEPIKAKIDSGLPVFGTCAGLILLAKTIVGDQTKHLASMDINVARNAYGRQLGSFVTDAEFKGKGEIPMVFIRGPIIEAVGAEVEILAQVNGAIVAAREKQMLVTSFHPELTGDERVHAYFLDMINPAKEEKL
;
A
#
# COMPACT_ATOMS: atom_id res chain seq x y z
N MET A 1 16.72 -8.61 11.85
CA MET A 1 15.45 -9.17 11.30
C MET A 1 14.64 -7.99 10.84
N THR A 2 14.08 -8.05 9.63
CA THR A 2 13.25 -6.96 9.09
C THR A 2 11.98 -6.79 9.93
N LYS A 3 11.67 -5.56 10.34
CA LYS A 3 10.54 -5.21 11.19
C LYS A 3 9.57 -4.30 10.43
N ILE A 4 8.34 -4.75 10.23
CA ILE A 4 7.31 -4.02 9.49
C ILE A 4 6.18 -3.60 10.41
N GLY A 5 5.90 -2.30 10.44
CA GLY A 5 4.69 -1.75 11.04
C GLY A 5 3.48 -1.98 10.13
N ILE A 6 2.34 -2.31 10.72
CA ILE A 6 1.08 -2.41 10.00
C ILE A 6 0.09 -1.47 10.69
N SER A 7 -0.44 -0.51 9.95
CA SER A 7 -1.46 0.40 10.46
C SER A 7 -2.73 -0.40 10.79
N ALA A 8 -2.97 -0.64 12.06
CA ALA A 8 -4.07 -1.46 12.58
C ALA A 8 -5.22 -0.59 13.10
N LEU A 9 -5.56 0.47 12.36
CA LEU A 9 -6.64 1.39 12.69
C LEU A 9 -8.00 0.86 12.26
N GLN A 10 -8.05 0.26 11.07
CA GLN A 10 -9.27 -0.29 10.47
C GLN A 10 -8.86 -1.13 9.25
N GLY A 11 -9.64 -2.13 8.88
CA GLY A 11 -9.47 -2.90 7.63
C GLY A 11 -8.64 -4.16 7.77
N ALA A 12 -8.04 -4.61 6.66
CA ALA A 12 -7.42 -5.93 6.48
C ALA A 12 -5.96 -6.00 6.99
N PHE A 13 -5.69 -5.53 8.20
CA PHE A 13 -4.33 -5.52 8.75
C PHE A 13 -3.84 -6.90 9.20
N GLU A 14 -4.73 -7.76 9.71
CA GLU A 14 -4.38 -9.11 10.16
C GLU A 14 -3.94 -10.01 9.01
N GLU A 15 -4.57 -9.89 7.85
CA GLU A 15 -4.24 -10.63 6.65
C GLU A 15 -2.84 -10.29 6.14
N HIS A 16 -2.47 -9.02 6.13
CA HIS A 16 -1.09 -8.59 5.82
C HIS A 16 -0.10 -9.16 6.84
N GLU A 17 -0.45 -9.13 8.12
CA GLU A 17 0.39 -9.68 9.18
C GLU A 17 0.67 -11.18 8.98
N GLN A 18 -0.35 -11.95 8.61
CA GLN A 18 -0.22 -13.39 8.34
C GLN A 18 0.76 -13.65 7.17
N VAL A 19 0.65 -12.91 6.07
CA VAL A 19 1.57 -13.07 4.92
C VAL A 19 3.00 -12.72 5.32
N LEU A 20 3.21 -11.62 6.03
CA LEU A 20 4.56 -11.22 6.46
C LEU A 20 5.18 -12.21 7.45
N LYS A 21 4.40 -12.78 8.37
CA LYS A 21 4.86 -13.84 9.28
C LYS A 21 5.25 -15.10 8.53
N ALA A 22 4.51 -15.48 7.49
CA ALA A 22 4.87 -16.61 6.63
C ALA A 22 6.21 -16.38 5.91
N LEU A 23 6.51 -15.12 5.55
CA LEU A 23 7.79 -14.70 4.97
C LEU A 23 8.92 -14.50 6.02
N GLY A 24 8.68 -14.82 7.29
CA GLY A 24 9.70 -14.74 8.35
C GLY A 24 10.02 -13.32 8.82
N VAL A 25 9.07 -12.38 8.66
CA VAL A 25 9.24 -10.97 9.02
C VAL A 25 8.64 -10.69 10.39
N GLU A 26 9.32 -9.88 11.20
CA GLU A 26 8.76 -9.33 12.44
C GLU A 26 7.70 -8.29 12.11
N THR A 27 6.53 -8.40 12.73
CA THR A 27 5.40 -7.49 12.51
C THR A 27 4.99 -6.78 13.78
N VAL A 28 4.59 -5.51 13.65
CA VAL A 28 4.09 -4.70 14.75
C VAL A 28 2.80 -4.00 14.30
N GLN A 29 1.73 -4.18 15.06
CA GLN A 29 0.49 -3.45 14.84
C GLN A 29 0.59 -2.04 15.43
N ILE A 30 0.37 -1.03 14.61
CA ILE A 30 0.34 0.38 15.00
C ILE A 30 -1.11 0.83 15.16
N ARG A 31 -1.57 0.99 16.37
CA ARG A 31 -2.96 1.32 16.72
C ARG A 31 -3.13 2.73 17.28
N ASN A 32 -2.02 3.34 17.74
CA ASN A 32 -2.03 4.64 18.39
C ASN A 32 -0.60 5.26 18.38
N ARG A 33 -0.51 6.47 18.87
CA ARG A 33 0.76 7.22 18.95
C ARG A 33 1.82 6.51 19.78
N GLN A 34 1.43 5.86 20.89
CA GLN A 34 2.36 5.15 21.76
C GLN A 34 2.99 3.94 21.05
N ASP A 35 2.19 3.17 20.30
CA ASP A 35 2.72 2.06 19.49
C ASP A 35 3.75 2.57 18.48
N TRP A 36 3.45 3.70 17.81
CA TRP A 36 4.37 4.31 16.85
C TRP A 36 5.70 4.74 17.47
N GLU A 37 5.66 5.39 18.62
CA GLU A 37 6.85 5.87 19.33
C GLU A 37 7.70 4.73 19.92
N ALA A 38 7.04 3.65 20.38
CA ALA A 38 7.72 2.46 20.89
C ALA A 38 8.49 1.69 19.79
N HIS A 39 8.15 1.91 18.52
CA HIS A 39 8.73 1.19 17.38
C HIS A 39 9.33 2.16 16.35
N ALA A 40 10.18 3.10 16.81
CA ALA A 40 10.85 4.07 15.93
C ALA A 40 11.82 3.44 14.92
N ASP A 41 12.18 2.18 15.11
CA ASP A 41 13.12 1.36 14.33
C ASP A 41 12.46 0.51 13.23
N LEU A 42 11.24 0.86 12.78
CA LEU A 42 10.59 0.15 11.68
C LEU A 42 11.39 0.28 10.38
N ASP A 43 11.54 -0.82 9.67
CA ASP A 43 12.14 -0.88 8.33
C ASP A 43 11.14 -0.55 7.21
N GLY A 44 9.85 -0.63 7.50
CA GLY A 44 8.78 -0.32 6.56
C GLY A 44 7.41 -0.26 7.22
N LEU A 45 6.43 0.25 6.49
CA LEU A 45 5.05 0.40 6.95
C LEU A 45 4.05 -0.12 5.90
N ILE A 46 3.03 -0.85 6.34
CA ILE A 46 1.87 -1.20 5.51
C ILE A 46 0.66 -0.34 5.93
N LEU A 47 0.01 0.24 4.93
CA LEU A 47 -1.29 0.90 5.03
C LEU A 47 -2.33 -0.02 4.37
N PRO A 48 -3.10 -0.79 5.14
CA PRO A 48 -3.99 -1.83 4.60
C PRO A 48 -5.21 -1.26 3.90
N GLY A 49 -5.94 -2.14 3.22
CA GLY A 49 -7.27 -1.86 2.71
C GLY A 49 -8.28 -1.65 3.83
N GLY A 50 -9.32 -0.90 3.53
CA GLY A 50 -10.38 -0.54 4.44
C GLY A 50 -11.20 0.63 3.87
N GLU A 51 -11.66 1.54 4.71
CA GLU A 51 -12.36 2.76 4.29
C GLU A 51 -11.44 3.97 4.47
N SER A 52 -11.05 4.60 3.36
CA SER A 52 -10.01 5.64 3.36
C SER A 52 -10.39 6.90 4.16
N THR A 53 -11.66 7.30 4.16
CA THR A 53 -12.13 8.46 4.91
C THR A 53 -12.03 8.21 6.42
N VAL A 54 -12.45 7.03 6.86
CA VAL A 54 -12.34 6.60 8.27
C VAL A 54 -10.87 6.50 8.68
N MET A 55 -10.05 5.85 7.88
CA MET A 55 -8.62 5.70 8.17
C MET A 55 -7.92 7.06 8.22
N GLY A 56 -8.21 7.95 7.28
CA GLY A 56 -7.67 9.31 7.26
C GLY A 56 -8.06 10.11 8.51
N LYS A 57 -9.32 9.99 8.95
CA LYS A 57 -9.78 10.61 10.20
C LYS A 57 -9.06 10.03 11.42
N LEU A 58 -8.94 8.71 11.51
CA LEU A 58 -8.27 8.04 12.62
C LEU A 58 -6.78 8.42 12.71
N LEU A 59 -6.09 8.62 11.58
CA LEU A 59 -4.71 9.11 11.60
C LEU A 59 -4.59 10.46 12.33
N HIS A 60 -5.56 11.36 12.15
CA HIS A 60 -5.57 12.64 12.85
C HIS A 60 -6.02 12.49 14.31
N ASP A 61 -7.10 11.78 14.57
CA ASP A 61 -7.68 11.60 15.91
C ASP A 61 -6.69 10.93 16.89
N LEU A 62 -5.78 10.11 16.36
CA LEU A 62 -4.77 9.36 17.14
C LEU A 62 -3.37 9.98 17.08
N ASP A 63 -3.24 11.21 16.58
CA ASP A 63 -1.98 11.93 16.43
C ASP A 63 -0.89 11.15 15.66
N LEU A 64 -1.31 10.33 14.70
CA LEU A 64 -0.44 9.51 13.85
C LEU A 64 -0.11 10.18 12.50
N PHE A 65 -0.92 11.13 12.05
CA PHE A 65 -0.81 11.71 10.71
C PHE A 65 0.58 12.33 10.46
N GLU A 66 0.96 13.30 11.27
CA GLU A 66 2.23 14.03 11.10
C GLU A 66 3.47 13.13 11.21
N PRO A 67 3.59 12.25 12.23
CA PRO A 67 4.78 11.42 12.35
C PRO A 67 4.88 10.35 11.24
N ILE A 68 3.77 9.77 10.79
CA ILE A 68 3.77 8.81 9.68
C ILE A 68 4.14 9.53 8.37
N LYS A 69 3.49 10.67 8.09
CA LYS A 69 3.80 11.46 6.90
C LYS A 69 5.28 11.87 6.86
N ALA A 70 5.80 12.40 7.94
CA ALA A 70 7.22 12.81 8.04
C ALA A 70 8.17 11.64 7.77
N LYS A 71 7.88 10.45 8.30
CA LYS A 71 8.68 9.24 8.07
C LYS A 71 8.63 8.78 6.61
N ILE A 72 7.46 8.77 5.99
CA ILE A 72 7.28 8.41 4.56
C ILE A 72 8.03 9.42 3.69
N ASP A 73 7.85 10.71 3.92
CA ASP A 73 8.51 11.77 3.14
C ASP A 73 10.05 11.75 3.33
N SER A 74 10.54 11.23 4.46
CA SER A 74 11.98 11.01 4.71
C SER A 74 12.51 9.70 4.14
N GLY A 75 11.67 8.87 3.49
CA GLY A 75 12.08 7.68 2.76
C GLY A 75 11.78 6.34 3.45
N LEU A 76 10.95 6.31 4.51
CA LEU A 76 10.47 5.03 5.05
C LEU A 76 9.72 4.27 3.95
N PRO A 77 10.13 3.03 3.64
CA PRO A 77 9.37 2.19 2.72
C PRO A 77 7.92 2.00 3.16
N VAL A 78 6.98 2.23 2.25
CA VAL A 78 5.55 2.09 2.54
C VAL A 78 4.84 1.32 1.44
N PHE A 79 3.91 0.45 1.86
CA PHE A 79 3.06 -0.31 0.96
C PHE A 79 1.59 -0.02 1.29
N GLY A 80 0.87 0.61 0.35
CA GLY A 80 -0.56 0.91 0.46
C GLY A 80 -1.41 0.01 -0.42
N THR A 81 -2.38 -0.69 0.15
CA THR A 81 -3.36 -1.50 -0.58
C THR A 81 -4.74 -0.86 -0.53
N CYS A 82 -5.42 -0.77 -1.67
CA CYS A 82 -6.78 -0.25 -1.80
C CYS A 82 -6.97 1.11 -1.10
N ALA A 83 -7.53 1.16 0.11
CA ALA A 83 -7.62 2.40 0.89
C ALA A 83 -6.25 3.01 1.20
N GLY A 84 -5.23 2.20 1.46
CA GLY A 84 -3.85 2.66 1.68
C GLY A 84 -3.27 3.37 0.46
N LEU A 85 -3.61 2.92 -0.76
CA LEU A 85 -3.28 3.61 -2.00
C LEU A 85 -3.93 5.00 -2.04
N ILE A 86 -5.20 5.11 -1.67
CA ILE A 86 -5.92 6.40 -1.62
C ILE A 86 -5.28 7.35 -0.61
N LEU A 87 -4.85 6.85 0.56
CA LEU A 87 -4.17 7.66 1.57
C LEU A 87 -2.85 8.26 1.06
N LEU A 88 -2.11 7.53 0.23
CA LEU A 88 -0.84 7.97 -0.33
C LEU A 88 -0.98 8.89 -1.54
N ALA A 89 -2.11 8.85 -2.24
CA ALA A 89 -2.34 9.60 -3.46
C ALA A 89 -2.29 11.12 -3.24
N LYS A 90 -1.58 11.81 -4.12
CA LYS A 90 -1.47 13.29 -4.10
C LYS A 90 -2.80 13.97 -4.41
N THR A 91 -3.59 13.35 -5.29
CA THR A 91 -4.93 13.86 -5.66
C THR A 91 -5.93 12.72 -5.79
N ILE A 92 -7.18 13.04 -5.43
CA ILE A 92 -8.33 12.14 -5.56
C ILE A 92 -9.34 12.81 -6.49
N VAL A 93 -9.76 12.10 -7.53
CA VAL A 93 -10.69 12.64 -8.53
C VAL A 93 -12.02 13.03 -7.87
N GLY A 94 -12.44 14.27 -8.11
CA GLY A 94 -13.70 14.79 -7.57
C GLY A 94 -13.72 15.02 -6.05
N ASP A 95 -12.57 14.93 -5.38
CA ASP A 95 -12.44 15.14 -3.95
C ASP A 95 -11.27 16.08 -3.64
N GLN A 96 -11.51 17.09 -2.81
CA GLN A 96 -10.49 18.07 -2.38
C GLN A 96 -9.69 17.55 -1.17
N THR A 97 -10.11 16.44 -0.57
CA THR A 97 -9.45 15.85 0.59
C THR A 97 -8.05 15.40 0.23
N LYS A 98 -7.09 15.76 1.06
CA LYS A 98 -5.72 15.24 1.01
C LYS A 98 -5.44 14.49 2.30
N HIS A 99 -5.07 13.24 2.15
CA HIS A 99 -4.56 12.44 3.25
C HIS A 99 -3.04 12.62 3.34
N LEU A 100 -2.25 11.54 3.36
CA LEU A 100 -0.79 11.63 3.41
C LEU A 100 -0.20 12.30 2.16
N ALA A 101 -0.81 12.09 0.99
CA ALA A 101 -0.52 12.78 -0.27
C ALA A 101 0.97 12.80 -0.64
N SER A 102 1.69 11.70 -0.37
CA SER A 102 3.13 11.60 -0.58
C SER A 102 3.53 11.06 -1.96
N MET A 103 2.62 10.37 -2.65
CA MET A 103 2.87 9.73 -3.95
C MET A 103 2.22 10.51 -5.10
N ASP A 104 2.98 10.76 -6.19
CA ASP A 104 2.53 11.55 -7.33
C ASP A 104 1.60 10.76 -8.27
N ILE A 105 0.45 10.38 -7.74
CA ILE A 105 -0.62 9.68 -8.45
C ILE A 105 -1.95 10.41 -8.28
N ASN A 106 -2.81 10.30 -9.30
CA ASN A 106 -4.20 10.75 -9.28
C ASN A 106 -5.12 9.53 -9.28
N VAL A 107 -6.00 9.44 -8.30
CA VAL A 107 -6.77 8.21 -8.01
C VAL A 107 -8.28 8.47 -8.09
N ALA A 108 -9.00 7.60 -8.78
CA ALA A 108 -10.46 7.56 -8.75
C ALA A 108 -10.94 6.48 -7.77
N ARG A 109 -11.82 6.86 -6.84
CA ARG A 109 -12.49 5.92 -5.93
C ARG A 109 -13.59 5.16 -6.65
N ASN A 110 -13.83 3.90 -6.23
CA ASN A 110 -14.95 3.07 -6.74
C ASN A 110 -15.04 3.02 -8.28
N ALA A 111 -13.90 2.99 -8.95
CA ALA A 111 -13.78 3.14 -10.38
C ALA A 111 -14.41 1.98 -11.19
N TYR A 112 -14.64 0.84 -10.55
CA TYR A 112 -15.19 -0.36 -11.21
C TYR A 112 -16.73 -0.39 -11.22
N GLY A 113 -17.41 0.68 -10.81
CA GLY A 113 -18.84 0.84 -10.86
C GLY A 113 -19.62 -0.04 -9.86
N ARG A 114 -20.94 0.20 -9.73
CA ARG A 114 -21.78 -0.51 -8.77
C ARG A 114 -22.00 -2.00 -9.10
N GLN A 115 -21.84 -2.41 -10.36
CA GLN A 115 -22.13 -3.78 -10.83
C GLN A 115 -20.90 -4.70 -10.84
N LEU A 116 -19.68 -4.14 -10.82
CA LEU A 116 -18.42 -4.90 -10.82
C LEU A 116 -17.64 -4.65 -9.54
N GLY A 117 -18.32 -4.47 -8.42
CA GLY A 117 -17.72 -4.04 -7.16
C GLY A 117 -16.63 -4.94 -6.58
N SER A 118 -16.60 -6.21 -7.01
CA SER A 118 -15.59 -7.18 -6.57
C SER A 118 -15.38 -8.22 -7.65
N PHE A 119 -14.13 -8.52 -7.98
CA PHE A 119 -13.77 -9.56 -8.94
C PHE A 119 -12.35 -10.07 -8.67
N VAL A 120 -12.05 -11.23 -9.24
CA VAL A 120 -10.72 -11.84 -9.20
C VAL A 120 -10.24 -12.04 -10.63
N THR A 121 -8.98 -11.75 -10.89
CA THR A 121 -8.33 -11.99 -12.17
C THR A 121 -6.85 -12.30 -11.96
N ASP A 122 -6.23 -12.94 -12.95
CA ASP A 122 -4.79 -13.04 -13.03
C ASP A 122 -4.28 -11.99 -14.02
N ALA A 123 -3.20 -11.31 -13.68
CA ALA A 123 -2.58 -10.32 -14.54
C ALA A 123 -1.09 -10.17 -14.25
N GLU A 124 -0.37 -9.63 -15.24
CA GLU A 124 1.07 -9.41 -15.14
C GLU A 124 1.38 -8.33 -14.09
N PHE A 125 2.29 -8.67 -13.18
CA PHE A 125 2.94 -7.73 -12.27
C PHE A 125 4.42 -7.66 -12.64
N LYS A 126 4.90 -6.47 -12.95
CA LYS A 126 6.26 -6.24 -13.45
C LYS A 126 7.33 -6.88 -12.55
N GLY A 127 8.13 -7.76 -13.14
CA GLY A 127 9.20 -8.48 -12.45
C GLY A 127 8.77 -9.67 -11.58
N LYS A 128 7.48 -9.99 -11.55
CA LYS A 128 6.95 -11.13 -10.77
C LYS A 128 6.08 -12.09 -11.61
N GLY A 129 5.81 -11.75 -12.89
CA GLY A 129 4.96 -12.52 -13.77
C GLY A 129 3.47 -12.37 -13.47
N GLU A 130 2.67 -13.29 -13.99
CA GLU A 130 1.23 -13.30 -13.78
C GLU A 130 0.89 -13.71 -12.33
N ILE A 131 0.13 -12.87 -11.63
CA ILE A 131 -0.27 -13.06 -10.23
C ILE A 131 -1.79 -12.94 -10.09
N PRO A 132 -2.40 -13.61 -9.09
CA PRO A 132 -3.81 -13.42 -8.77
C PRO A 132 -4.04 -12.04 -8.13
N MET A 133 -5.09 -11.37 -8.58
CA MET A 133 -5.48 -10.04 -8.09
C MET A 133 -6.94 -10.06 -7.65
N VAL A 134 -7.18 -9.81 -6.37
CA VAL A 134 -8.52 -9.71 -5.76
C VAL A 134 -8.88 -8.25 -5.63
N PHE A 135 -9.95 -7.82 -6.28
CA PHE A 135 -10.48 -6.47 -6.22
C PHE A 135 -11.76 -6.44 -5.39
N ILE A 136 -11.85 -5.51 -4.45
CA ILE A 136 -13.05 -5.26 -3.64
C ILE A 136 -13.33 -3.76 -3.67
N ARG A 137 -14.17 -3.32 -4.62
CA ARG A 137 -14.50 -1.89 -4.82
C ARG A 137 -13.23 -1.01 -4.86
N GLY A 138 -12.19 -1.50 -5.52
CA GLY A 138 -10.87 -0.86 -5.53
C GLY A 138 -10.85 0.46 -6.30
N PRO A 139 -9.92 1.36 -5.92
CA PRO A 139 -9.60 2.52 -6.73
C PRO A 139 -8.88 2.13 -8.00
N ILE A 140 -8.82 3.04 -8.96
CA ILE A 140 -7.86 2.97 -10.07
C ILE A 140 -6.95 4.20 -10.04
N ILE A 141 -5.74 4.05 -10.56
CA ILE A 141 -4.84 5.17 -10.78
C ILE A 141 -5.13 5.71 -12.18
N GLU A 142 -5.65 6.93 -12.28
CA GLU A 142 -5.97 7.56 -13.56
C GLU A 142 -4.76 8.22 -14.22
N ALA A 143 -3.84 8.74 -13.42
CA ALA A 143 -2.62 9.37 -13.90
C ALA A 143 -1.48 9.19 -12.91
N VAL A 144 -0.27 9.16 -13.44
CA VAL A 144 0.98 9.03 -12.68
C VAL A 144 1.96 10.14 -13.05
N GLY A 145 2.75 10.61 -12.09
CA GLY A 145 3.86 11.53 -12.32
C GLY A 145 5.03 10.88 -13.04
N ALA A 146 5.99 11.70 -13.47
CA ALA A 146 7.13 11.27 -14.29
C ALA A 146 8.05 10.24 -13.60
N GLU A 147 8.14 10.29 -12.27
CA GLU A 147 8.98 9.40 -11.47
C GLU A 147 8.25 8.13 -10.99
N VAL A 148 6.97 7.98 -11.36
CA VAL A 148 6.16 6.83 -10.96
C VAL A 148 6.25 5.73 -11.99
N GLU A 149 6.63 4.54 -11.54
CA GLU A 149 6.68 3.33 -12.35
C GLU A 149 5.35 2.57 -12.26
N ILE A 150 4.75 2.26 -13.42
CA ILE A 150 3.56 1.41 -13.49
C ILE A 150 4.00 -0.06 -13.39
N LEU A 151 3.44 -0.79 -12.41
CA LEU A 151 3.78 -2.19 -12.16
C LEU A 151 2.74 -3.17 -12.67
N ALA A 152 1.47 -2.78 -12.74
CA ALA A 152 0.40 -3.64 -13.26
C ALA A 152 -0.74 -2.82 -13.85
N GLN A 153 -1.36 -3.40 -14.87
CA GLN A 153 -2.59 -2.89 -15.49
C GLN A 153 -3.58 -4.03 -15.69
N VAL A 154 -4.86 -3.73 -15.51
CA VAL A 154 -5.97 -4.66 -15.79
C VAL A 154 -7.00 -3.93 -16.63
N ASN A 155 -7.32 -4.46 -17.80
CA ASN A 155 -8.26 -3.86 -18.77
C ASN A 155 -7.92 -2.37 -19.09
N GLY A 156 -6.64 -2.04 -19.17
CA GLY A 156 -6.16 -0.68 -19.43
C GLY A 156 -6.13 0.25 -18.22
N ALA A 157 -6.65 -0.17 -17.06
CA ALA A 157 -6.58 0.59 -15.83
C ALA A 157 -5.28 0.30 -15.08
N ILE A 158 -4.60 1.33 -14.57
CA ILE A 158 -3.41 1.16 -13.74
C ILE A 158 -3.85 0.73 -12.33
N VAL A 159 -3.36 -0.43 -11.89
CA VAL A 159 -3.77 -1.06 -10.63
C VAL A 159 -2.61 -1.31 -9.66
N ALA A 160 -1.38 -1.06 -10.08
CA ALA A 160 -0.21 -1.06 -9.19
C ALA A 160 0.84 -0.10 -9.73
N ALA A 161 1.52 0.59 -8.82
CA ALA A 161 2.58 1.54 -9.13
C ALA A 161 3.60 1.64 -8.00
N ARG A 162 4.79 2.14 -8.34
CA ARG A 162 5.86 2.43 -7.40
C ARG A 162 6.45 3.81 -7.68
N GLU A 163 6.70 4.58 -6.63
CA GLU A 163 7.51 5.79 -6.66
C GLU A 163 8.52 5.76 -5.53
N LYS A 164 9.82 5.68 -5.85
CA LYS A 164 10.90 5.57 -4.85
C LYS A 164 10.65 4.38 -3.91
N GLN A 165 10.38 4.64 -2.63
CA GLN A 165 10.11 3.64 -1.59
C GLN A 165 8.61 3.45 -1.30
N MET A 166 7.73 3.96 -2.15
CA MET A 166 6.29 3.82 -2.02
C MET A 166 5.75 2.84 -3.05
N LEU A 167 5.10 1.78 -2.59
CA LEU A 167 4.40 0.76 -3.38
C LEU A 167 2.90 0.87 -3.13
N VAL A 168 2.10 0.82 -4.19
CA VAL A 168 0.64 0.81 -4.07
C VAL A 168 0.00 -0.23 -4.98
N THR A 169 -1.09 -0.83 -4.50
CA THR A 169 -1.96 -1.72 -5.29
C THR A 169 -3.43 -1.37 -5.08
N SER A 170 -4.22 -1.45 -6.16
CA SER A 170 -5.68 -1.34 -6.10
C SER A 170 -6.32 -2.62 -5.59
N PHE A 171 -5.67 -3.75 -5.82
CA PHE A 171 -6.08 -5.09 -5.40
C PHE A 171 -5.50 -5.45 -4.03
N HIS A 172 -6.00 -6.56 -3.48
CA HIS A 172 -5.67 -7.08 -2.17
C HIS A 172 -4.79 -8.34 -2.27
N PRO A 173 -3.46 -8.23 -2.37
CA PRO A 173 -2.59 -9.40 -2.42
C PRO A 173 -2.63 -10.23 -1.12
N GLU A 174 -2.98 -9.62 0.01
CA GLU A 174 -3.13 -10.26 1.30
C GLU A 174 -4.31 -11.26 1.38
N LEU A 175 -5.24 -11.18 0.42
CA LEU A 175 -6.41 -12.08 0.34
C LEU A 175 -6.19 -13.25 -0.62
N THR A 176 -4.98 -13.39 -1.15
CA THR A 176 -4.57 -14.53 -2.00
C THR A 176 -3.56 -15.39 -1.24
N GLY A 177 -3.28 -16.58 -1.74
CA GLY A 177 -2.17 -17.39 -1.23
C GLY A 177 -0.81 -17.02 -1.86
N ASP A 178 -0.75 -15.94 -2.63
CA ASP A 178 0.43 -15.53 -3.38
C ASP A 178 1.20 -14.44 -2.62
N GLU A 179 2.43 -14.74 -2.24
CA GLU A 179 3.27 -13.86 -1.42
C GLU A 179 4.15 -12.91 -2.26
N ARG A 180 4.13 -13.01 -3.60
CA ARG A 180 5.09 -12.32 -4.48
C ARG A 180 5.05 -10.79 -4.39
N VAL A 181 3.88 -10.19 -4.14
CA VAL A 181 3.78 -8.71 -3.97
C VAL A 181 4.38 -8.27 -2.64
N HIS A 182 4.13 -9.02 -1.55
CA HIS A 182 4.77 -8.74 -0.27
C HIS A 182 6.29 -8.97 -0.33
N ALA A 183 6.73 -10.03 -1.00
CA ALA A 183 8.16 -10.26 -1.25
C ALA A 183 8.78 -9.11 -2.06
N TYR A 184 8.08 -8.58 -3.07
CA TYR A 184 8.52 -7.40 -3.82
C TYR A 184 8.71 -6.18 -2.89
N PHE A 185 7.79 -5.95 -1.96
CA PHE A 185 7.91 -4.88 -0.96
C PHE A 185 9.13 -5.09 -0.05
N LEU A 186 9.39 -6.33 0.39
CA LEU A 186 10.56 -6.65 1.21
C LEU A 186 11.87 -6.45 0.43
N ASP A 187 11.88 -6.75 -0.88
CA ASP A 187 13.01 -6.51 -1.77
C ASP A 187 13.32 -5.00 -1.91
N MET A 188 12.28 -4.14 -1.83
CA MET A 188 12.47 -2.68 -1.82
C MET A 188 13.20 -2.21 -0.55
N ILE A 189 12.91 -2.84 0.59
CA ILE A 189 13.53 -2.51 1.89
C ILE A 189 14.98 -2.99 1.93
N ASN A 190 15.21 -4.21 1.47
CA ASN A 190 16.50 -4.87 1.46
C ASN A 190 16.85 -5.27 0.02
N PRO A 191 17.21 -4.32 -0.85
CA PRO A 191 17.60 -4.68 -2.19
C PRO A 191 18.77 -5.66 -2.11
N ALA A 192 18.58 -6.84 -2.73
CA ALA A 192 19.67 -7.79 -2.87
C ALA A 192 20.86 -7.04 -3.45
N LYS A 193 22.04 -7.18 -2.84
CA LYS A 193 23.26 -6.64 -3.42
C LYS A 193 23.35 -7.26 -4.80
N GLU A 194 23.19 -6.43 -5.85
CA GLU A 194 23.47 -6.88 -7.20
C GLU A 194 24.86 -7.49 -7.16
N GLU A 195 24.93 -8.83 -7.30
CA GLU A 195 26.18 -9.49 -7.57
C GLU A 195 26.67 -8.90 -8.89
N LYS A 196 27.67 -8.03 -8.79
CA LYS A 196 28.40 -7.57 -9.97
C LYS A 196 29.06 -8.80 -10.59
N LEU A 197 28.44 -9.34 -11.64
CA LEU A 197 29.09 -10.21 -12.62
C LEU A 197 30.07 -9.41 -13.46
#